data_335579c04ac86c2fe8a3eac1b30d8e83
#
_entry.id   335579c04ac86c2fe8a3eac1b30d8e83
#
_cell.length_a   1.000
_cell.length_b   1.000
_cell.length_c   1.000
_cell.angle_alpha   90.00
_cell.angle_beta   90.00
_cell.angle_gamma   90.00
#
_symmetry.space_group_name_H-M   'P 1'
#
loop_
_entity.id
_entity.type
_entity.pdbx_description
1 polymer ?
#
loop_
_entity_poly.entity_id
_entity_poly.type
_entity_poly.pdbx_seq_one_letter_code
_entity_poly.pdbx_strand_id
1 'polypeptide(L)'
;KGSTNSARGASRLVADALKAAKGAGAAGPDGTGLIILRADSAFYSYDVIAAARRAMVRFSITARMNPAVTAAIGRIEEADYTPITYPNAVWDDDEQRLISDAEIAEITYTAFTSRRTADHIEGRLIVRRVKRLNPTAIKPNTTKSKQGAAEQQELFSLYRYHAVFSDSPLTLVQAEKTHRGHAVIEQVHADLKNGPLAHLPSGSFQANSAWLVMAAIAFNLTRAAGCLASAFHARATTGTIRAQLINVPARLARSARKLILHLPTNWPWEPAWTQLFDATLEPPATA
;
A
#
# COMPACT_ATOMS: atom_id res chain seq x y z
N LYS A 1 23.50 7.28 -2.75
CA LYS A 1 23.70 8.58 -2.06
C LYS A 1 22.33 8.99 -1.53
N GLY A 2 22.23 9.36 -0.22
CA GLY A 2 20.96 9.65 0.45
C GLY A 2 20.14 10.83 -0.09
N SER A 3 20.69 11.62 -1.01
CA SER A 3 20.02 12.75 -1.67
C SER A 3 19.42 12.39 -3.05
N THR A 4 19.39 11.11 -3.42
CA THR A 4 18.87 10.71 -4.74
C THR A 4 17.33 10.71 -4.69
N ASN A 5 16.69 11.34 -5.68
CA ASN A 5 15.24 11.32 -5.85
C ASN A 5 14.74 9.87 -5.96
N SER A 6 13.71 9.52 -5.18
CA SER A 6 13.10 8.18 -5.12
C SER A 6 12.59 7.70 -6.48
N ALA A 7 12.20 8.60 -7.38
CA ALA A 7 11.74 8.26 -8.73
C ALA A 7 12.85 7.76 -9.66
N ARG A 8 14.14 8.00 -9.33
CA ARG A 8 15.26 7.56 -10.16
C ARG A 8 15.38 6.03 -10.14
N GLY A 9 15.25 5.40 -11.31
CA GLY A 9 15.29 3.95 -11.45
C GLY A 9 14.00 3.22 -11.04
N ALA A 10 12.97 3.95 -10.58
CA ALA A 10 11.71 3.38 -10.13
C ALA A 10 10.99 2.58 -11.22
N SER A 11 11.03 3.03 -12.47
CA SER A 11 10.40 2.31 -13.59
C SER A 11 11.01 0.92 -13.82
N ARG A 12 12.33 0.79 -13.66
CA ARG A 12 13.04 -0.51 -13.76
C ARG A 12 12.66 -1.39 -12.57
N LEU A 13 12.70 -0.84 -11.35
CA LEU A 13 12.32 -1.58 -10.13
C LEU A 13 10.89 -2.08 -10.23
N VAL A 14 9.96 -1.26 -10.72
CA VAL A 14 8.56 -1.64 -10.94
C VAL A 14 8.46 -2.79 -11.96
N ALA A 15 9.18 -2.69 -13.09
CA ALA A 15 9.17 -3.76 -14.09
C ALA A 15 9.69 -5.09 -13.53
N ASP A 16 10.80 -5.06 -12.78
CA ASP A 16 11.38 -6.24 -12.15
C ASP A 16 10.43 -6.83 -11.07
N ALA A 17 9.83 -5.98 -10.24
CA ALA A 17 8.88 -6.38 -9.21
C ALA A 17 7.60 -7.02 -9.81
N LEU A 18 7.06 -6.44 -10.88
CA LEU A 18 5.89 -6.98 -11.57
C LEU A 18 6.17 -8.30 -12.27
N LYS A 19 7.36 -8.44 -12.85
CA LYS A 19 7.82 -9.72 -13.41
C LYS A 19 7.91 -10.79 -12.33
N ALA A 20 8.50 -10.47 -11.18
CA ALA A 20 8.61 -11.39 -10.05
C ALA A 20 7.23 -11.77 -9.49
N ALA A 21 6.32 -10.80 -9.31
CA ALA A 21 4.97 -11.04 -8.82
C ALA A 21 4.18 -11.97 -9.75
N LYS A 22 4.26 -11.75 -11.06
CA LYS A 22 3.61 -12.64 -12.05
C LYS A 22 4.22 -14.05 -12.05
N GLY A 23 5.54 -14.14 -11.95
CA GLY A 23 6.24 -15.42 -11.84
C GLY A 23 5.89 -16.19 -10.55
N ALA A 24 5.46 -15.48 -9.51
CA ALA A 24 4.95 -16.05 -8.26
C ALA A 24 3.43 -16.33 -8.28
N GLY A 25 2.77 -16.21 -9.42
CA GLY A 25 1.34 -16.51 -9.57
C GLY A 25 0.39 -15.42 -9.09
N ALA A 26 0.84 -14.16 -8.98
CA ALA A 26 -0.01 -13.06 -8.48
C ALA A 26 -1.29 -12.84 -9.30
N ALA A 27 -1.30 -13.24 -10.58
CA ALA A 27 -2.47 -13.14 -11.44
C ALA A 27 -3.42 -14.35 -11.34
N GLY A 28 -3.18 -15.28 -10.42
CA GLY A 28 -3.91 -16.54 -10.32
C GLY A 28 -3.44 -17.58 -11.34
N PRO A 29 -3.98 -18.82 -11.28
CA PRO A 29 -3.55 -19.94 -12.12
C PRO A 29 -3.78 -19.70 -13.62
N ASP A 30 -4.87 -19.01 -13.97
CA ASP A 30 -5.26 -18.66 -15.33
C ASP A 30 -4.66 -17.35 -15.86
N GLY A 31 -3.91 -16.62 -15.02
CA GLY A 31 -3.28 -15.35 -15.37
C GLY A 31 -4.26 -14.16 -15.55
N THR A 32 -5.54 -14.32 -15.21
CA THR A 32 -6.59 -13.29 -15.43
C THR A 32 -6.81 -12.37 -14.22
N GLY A 33 -6.18 -12.66 -13.09
CA GLY A 33 -6.33 -11.89 -11.85
C GLY A 33 -5.91 -10.44 -11.98
N LEU A 34 -6.64 -9.56 -11.31
CA LEU A 34 -6.39 -8.13 -11.30
C LEU A 34 -5.14 -7.78 -10.48
N ILE A 35 -4.10 -7.29 -11.14
CA ILE A 35 -2.91 -6.73 -10.49
C ILE A 35 -2.99 -5.21 -10.58
N ILE A 36 -2.80 -4.52 -9.45
CA ILE A 36 -2.78 -3.05 -9.38
C ILE A 36 -1.48 -2.59 -8.72
N LEU A 37 -0.67 -1.81 -9.44
CA LEU A 37 0.46 -1.06 -8.88
C LEU A 37 -0.07 0.11 -8.09
N ARG A 38 0.19 0.14 -6.78
CA ARG A 38 -0.14 1.28 -5.91
C ARG A 38 1.14 1.97 -5.45
N ALA A 39 1.14 3.30 -5.51
CA ALA A 39 2.30 4.08 -5.08
C ALA A 39 1.92 5.48 -4.61
N ASP A 40 2.81 6.11 -3.86
CA ASP A 40 2.68 7.49 -3.42
C ASP A 40 3.04 8.50 -4.53
N SER A 41 2.94 9.78 -4.21
CA SER A 41 3.21 10.88 -5.15
C SER A 41 4.67 11.00 -5.59
N ALA A 42 5.62 10.38 -4.90
CA ALA A 42 7.03 10.36 -5.32
C ALA A 42 7.20 9.56 -6.62
N PHE A 43 6.33 8.59 -6.86
CA PHE A 43 6.33 7.73 -8.02
C PHE A 43 5.38 8.21 -9.14
N TYR A 44 4.72 9.37 -8.97
CA TYR A 44 3.86 9.95 -10.00
C TYR A 44 4.72 10.46 -11.18
N SER A 45 5.01 9.56 -12.10
CA SER A 45 5.80 9.85 -13.31
C SER A 45 5.34 8.98 -14.47
N TYR A 46 5.52 9.52 -15.70
CA TYR A 46 5.20 8.79 -16.92
C TYR A 46 5.91 7.43 -16.98
N ASP A 47 7.21 7.38 -16.68
CA ASP A 47 8.01 6.17 -16.83
C ASP A 47 7.55 5.03 -15.91
N VAL A 48 7.09 5.34 -14.70
CA VAL A 48 6.53 4.37 -13.76
C VAL A 48 5.18 3.83 -14.26
N ILE A 49 4.29 4.72 -14.69
CA ILE A 49 2.98 4.32 -15.19
C ILE A 49 3.11 3.54 -16.50
N ALA A 50 3.97 3.99 -17.40
CA ALA A 50 4.25 3.28 -18.64
C ALA A 50 4.86 1.88 -18.40
N ALA A 51 5.67 1.69 -17.34
CA ALA A 51 6.18 0.38 -16.95
C ALA A 51 5.03 -0.56 -16.49
N ALA A 52 4.09 -0.07 -15.69
CA ALA A 52 2.90 -0.84 -15.29
C ALA A 52 2.05 -1.23 -16.50
N ARG A 53 1.76 -0.27 -17.38
CA ARG A 53 0.96 -0.52 -18.61
C ARG A 53 1.62 -1.52 -19.54
N ARG A 54 2.94 -1.42 -19.77
CA ARG A 54 3.70 -2.42 -20.57
C ARG A 54 3.64 -3.81 -19.96
N ALA A 55 3.57 -3.90 -18.64
CA ALA A 55 3.39 -5.16 -17.94
C ALA A 55 1.91 -5.63 -17.89
N MET A 56 0.97 -4.94 -18.56
CA MET A 56 -0.47 -5.23 -18.49
C MET A 56 -1.01 -5.22 -17.06
N VAL A 57 -0.52 -4.30 -16.24
CA VAL A 57 -0.90 -4.11 -14.84
C VAL A 57 -1.57 -2.75 -14.69
N ARG A 58 -2.67 -2.71 -13.97
CA ARG A 58 -3.37 -1.47 -13.63
C ARG A 58 -2.54 -0.67 -12.63
N PHE A 59 -2.77 0.63 -12.61
CA PHE A 59 -2.09 1.51 -11.66
C PHE A 59 -3.07 2.34 -10.83
N SER A 60 -2.63 2.75 -9.66
CA SER A 60 -3.32 3.68 -8.76
C SER A 60 -2.25 4.44 -7.98
N ILE A 61 -1.94 5.67 -8.40
CA ILE A 61 -0.80 6.45 -7.88
C ILE A 61 -1.32 7.79 -7.38
N THR A 62 -0.91 8.19 -6.18
CA THR A 62 -1.22 9.53 -5.66
C THR A 62 -0.69 10.59 -6.62
N ALA A 63 -1.57 11.41 -7.18
CA ALA A 63 -1.19 12.49 -8.08
C ALA A 63 -0.52 13.62 -7.30
N ARG A 64 0.53 14.21 -7.89
CA ARG A 64 1.12 15.43 -7.32
C ARG A 64 0.16 16.59 -7.53
N MET A 65 -0.11 17.33 -6.47
CA MET A 65 -0.91 18.55 -6.53
C MET A 65 -0.12 19.63 -7.28
N ASN A 66 -0.36 19.72 -8.59
CA ASN A 66 0.18 20.72 -9.49
C ASN A 66 -0.95 21.54 -10.11
N PRO A 67 -0.70 22.65 -10.82
CA PRO A 67 -1.76 23.49 -11.38
C PRO A 67 -2.75 22.72 -12.27
N ALA A 68 -2.31 21.71 -13.03
CA ALA A 68 -3.20 20.94 -13.89
C ALA A 68 -4.15 20.04 -13.08
N VAL A 69 -3.65 19.38 -12.03
CA VAL A 69 -4.47 18.59 -11.11
C VAL A 69 -5.43 19.49 -10.34
N THR A 70 -4.97 20.63 -9.84
CA THR A 70 -5.81 21.62 -9.15
C THR A 70 -6.92 22.13 -10.05
N ALA A 71 -6.62 22.46 -11.31
CA ALA A 71 -7.62 22.88 -12.29
C ALA A 71 -8.62 21.77 -12.63
N ALA A 72 -8.18 20.50 -12.66
CA ALA A 72 -9.08 19.36 -12.84
C ALA A 72 -10.03 19.19 -11.65
N ILE A 73 -9.54 19.32 -10.42
CA ILE A 73 -10.36 19.27 -9.20
C ILE A 73 -11.42 20.38 -9.22
N GLY A 74 -11.06 21.60 -9.63
CA GLY A 74 -11.98 22.72 -9.70
C GLY A 74 -13.09 22.59 -10.75
N ARG A 75 -13.06 21.55 -11.61
CA ARG A 75 -14.12 21.23 -12.57
C ARG A 75 -15.13 20.20 -12.06
N ILE A 76 -14.86 19.59 -10.91
CA ILE A 76 -15.77 18.64 -10.28
C ILE A 76 -16.88 19.44 -9.61
N GLU A 77 -18.12 19.16 -9.98
CA GLU A 77 -19.28 19.81 -9.40
C GLU A 77 -19.54 19.32 -7.97
N GLU A 78 -20.17 20.16 -7.15
CA GLU A 78 -20.47 19.83 -5.76
C GLU A 78 -21.38 18.59 -5.66
N ALA A 79 -22.29 18.41 -6.60
CA ALA A 79 -23.21 17.28 -6.67
C ALA A 79 -22.53 15.93 -7.00
N ASP A 80 -21.31 15.96 -7.56
CA ASP A 80 -20.56 14.74 -7.92
C ASP A 80 -19.88 14.10 -6.71
N TYR A 81 -19.78 14.82 -5.60
CA TYR A 81 -19.14 14.31 -4.40
C TYR A 81 -20.05 13.38 -3.63
N THR A 82 -19.56 12.16 -3.39
CA THR A 82 -20.26 11.14 -2.61
C THR A 82 -19.56 10.98 -1.24
N PRO A 83 -20.30 11.08 -0.13
CA PRO A 83 -19.75 10.87 1.19
C PRO A 83 -19.28 9.44 1.38
N ILE A 84 -18.16 9.28 2.08
CA ILE A 84 -17.60 7.96 2.42
C ILE A 84 -17.44 7.83 3.92
N THR A 85 -17.71 6.62 4.44
CA THR A 85 -17.48 6.31 5.84
C THR A 85 -16.01 5.98 6.08
N TYR A 86 -15.39 6.69 7.03
CA TYR A 86 -14.05 6.39 7.52
C TYR A 86 -14.10 5.39 8.68
N PRO A 87 -13.13 4.46 8.79
CA PRO A 87 -13.09 3.50 9.89
C PRO A 87 -13.01 4.13 11.29
N ASN A 88 -12.51 5.37 11.36
CA ASN A 88 -12.35 6.14 12.60
C ASN A 88 -13.31 7.34 12.63
N ALA A 89 -14.45 7.24 11.96
CA ALA A 89 -15.48 8.26 12.05
C ALA A 89 -15.95 8.40 13.51
N VAL A 90 -15.97 9.63 14.00
CA VAL A 90 -16.49 9.97 15.34
C VAL A 90 -17.97 10.28 15.19
N TRP A 91 -18.81 9.73 16.09
CA TRP A 91 -20.21 10.10 16.14
C TRP A 91 -20.36 11.54 16.65
N ASP A 92 -21.09 12.36 15.91
CA ASP A 92 -21.44 13.71 16.29
C ASP A 92 -22.88 13.72 16.82
N ASP A 93 -23.05 14.06 18.11
CA ASP A 93 -24.35 14.09 18.76
C ASP A 93 -25.21 15.29 18.30
N ASP A 94 -24.60 16.39 17.85
CA ASP A 94 -25.32 17.57 17.39
C ASP A 94 -25.88 17.37 15.98
N GLU A 95 -25.09 16.76 15.08
CA GLU A 95 -25.50 16.46 13.70
C GLU A 95 -26.15 15.08 13.54
N GLN A 96 -26.21 14.26 14.58
CA GLN A 96 -26.79 12.90 14.59
C GLN A 96 -26.24 12.03 13.46
N ARG A 97 -24.94 12.14 13.16
CA ARG A 97 -24.26 11.36 12.13
C ARG A 97 -22.82 11.06 12.49
N LEU A 98 -22.27 10.09 11.79
CA LEU A 98 -20.83 9.85 11.85
C LEU A 98 -20.12 10.96 11.08
N ILE A 99 -19.34 11.79 11.77
CA ILE A 99 -18.45 12.73 11.12
C ILE A 99 -17.21 11.96 10.64
N SER A 100 -17.24 11.51 9.42
CA SER A 100 -16.07 11.49 8.58
C SER A 100 -16.39 12.42 7.41
N ASP A 101 -16.07 13.66 7.54
CA ASP A 101 -16.30 14.66 6.51
C ASP A 101 -15.41 14.43 5.27
N ALA A 102 -15.30 13.19 4.87
CA ALA A 102 -14.61 12.82 3.66
C ALA A 102 -15.62 12.45 2.58
N GLU A 103 -15.43 13.05 1.45
CA GLU A 103 -16.22 12.81 0.25
C GLU A 103 -15.29 12.49 -0.91
N ILE A 104 -15.79 11.72 -1.87
CA ILE A 104 -15.05 11.34 -3.06
C ILE A 104 -15.81 11.67 -4.32
N ALA A 105 -15.07 12.08 -5.32
CA ALA A 105 -15.56 12.26 -6.69
C ALA A 105 -14.48 11.80 -7.68
N GLU A 106 -14.81 11.70 -8.94
CA GLU A 106 -13.85 11.42 -10.00
C GLU A 106 -14.13 12.20 -11.27
N ILE A 107 -13.09 12.45 -12.02
CA ILE A 107 -13.16 13.08 -13.33
C ILE A 107 -12.19 12.40 -14.28
N THR A 108 -12.51 12.34 -15.56
CA THR A 108 -11.56 11.95 -16.60
C THR A 108 -10.42 12.95 -16.67
N TYR A 109 -9.19 12.47 -16.64
CA TYR A 109 -8.01 13.31 -16.59
C TYR A 109 -6.91 12.77 -17.51
N THR A 110 -6.33 13.67 -18.30
CA THR A 110 -5.17 13.37 -19.13
C THR A 110 -3.89 13.87 -18.45
N ALA A 111 -3.06 12.94 -18.02
CA ALA A 111 -1.78 13.24 -17.38
C ALA A 111 -0.66 13.41 -18.39
N PHE A 112 0.42 14.12 -17.98
CA PHE A 112 1.68 14.30 -18.71
C PHE A 112 1.53 15.09 -20.02
N THR A 113 0.60 16.03 -20.08
CA THR A 113 0.32 16.85 -21.26
C THR A 113 1.48 17.77 -21.69
N SER A 114 2.49 17.96 -20.84
CA SER A 114 3.75 18.63 -21.21
C SER A 114 4.71 17.76 -22.02
N ARG A 115 4.41 16.47 -22.20
CA ARG A 115 5.19 15.55 -23.04
C ARG A 115 4.59 15.48 -24.45
N ARG A 116 5.16 14.62 -25.30
CA ARG A 116 4.61 14.35 -26.64
C ARG A 116 3.21 13.78 -26.51
N THR A 117 2.32 14.06 -27.47
CA THR A 117 0.93 13.57 -27.45
C THR A 117 0.84 12.03 -27.29
N ALA A 118 1.77 11.29 -27.88
CA ALA A 118 1.84 9.84 -27.72
C ALA A 118 2.17 9.37 -26.29
N ASP A 119 2.71 10.25 -25.47
CA ASP A 119 3.03 9.99 -24.06
C ASP A 119 1.89 10.41 -23.10
N HIS A 120 0.82 11.02 -23.63
CA HIS A 120 -0.31 11.39 -22.81
C HIS A 120 -1.01 10.12 -22.32
N ILE A 121 -1.40 10.12 -21.05
CA ILE A 121 -2.10 9.00 -20.45
C ILE A 121 -3.45 9.51 -19.94
N GLU A 122 -4.52 8.99 -20.51
CA GLU A 122 -5.87 9.21 -20.02
C GLU A 122 -6.22 8.19 -18.94
N GLY A 123 -6.92 8.64 -17.90
CA GLY A 123 -7.35 7.83 -16.79
C GLY A 123 -8.32 8.59 -15.89
N ARG A 124 -8.63 8.00 -14.75
CA ARG A 124 -9.51 8.55 -13.73
C ARG A 124 -8.69 9.35 -12.74
N LEU A 125 -9.06 10.59 -12.47
CA LEU A 125 -8.57 11.33 -11.32
C LEU A 125 -9.61 11.18 -10.21
N ILE A 126 -9.34 10.32 -9.27
CA ILE A 126 -10.17 10.11 -8.09
C ILE A 126 -9.74 11.13 -7.05
N VAL A 127 -10.67 11.93 -6.58
CA VAL A 127 -10.43 13.03 -5.65
C VAL A 127 -11.18 12.76 -4.37
N ARG A 128 -10.43 12.69 -3.27
CA ARG A 128 -11.01 12.70 -1.93
C ARG A 128 -10.80 14.06 -1.32
N ARG A 129 -11.86 14.66 -0.80
CA ARG A 129 -11.79 15.87 0.01
C ARG A 129 -12.18 15.60 1.45
N VAL A 130 -11.49 16.26 2.37
CA VAL A 130 -11.73 16.16 3.82
C VAL A 130 -11.89 17.57 4.33
N LYS A 131 -13.00 17.85 5.04
CA LYS A 131 -13.25 19.16 5.64
C LYS A 131 -12.19 19.47 6.70
N ARG A 132 -11.69 20.67 6.70
CA ARG A 132 -10.70 21.11 7.69
C ARG A 132 -11.42 21.51 8.97
N LEU A 133 -11.02 20.94 10.10
CA LEU A 133 -11.59 21.25 11.41
C LEU A 133 -11.23 22.69 11.90
N ASN A 134 -10.15 23.29 11.38
CA ASN A 134 -9.74 24.69 11.69
C ASN A 134 -9.33 25.42 10.41
N PRO A 135 -10.27 26.04 9.69
CA PRO A 135 -9.95 26.77 8.45
C PRO A 135 -9.12 28.06 8.68
N THR A 136 -9.09 28.60 9.89
CA THR A 136 -8.43 29.86 10.23
C THR A 136 -6.89 29.81 10.28
N ALA A 137 -6.26 28.65 10.15
CA ALA A 137 -4.81 28.48 10.21
C ALA A 137 -4.08 28.77 8.87
N ILE A 138 -4.78 29.14 7.80
CA ILE A 138 -4.15 29.41 6.51
C ILE A 138 -3.85 30.89 6.40
N LYS A 139 -2.56 31.26 6.52
CA LYS A 139 -2.10 32.61 6.17
C LYS A 139 -2.39 32.85 4.68
N PRO A 140 -3.13 33.90 4.32
CA PRO A 140 -3.35 34.22 2.92
C PRO A 140 -2.00 34.57 2.27
N ASN A 141 -1.66 33.83 1.22
CA ASN A 141 -0.49 34.15 0.41
C ASN A 141 -0.88 35.34 -0.45
N THR A 142 -0.45 36.53 -0.04
CA THR A 142 -0.73 37.80 -0.73
C THR A 142 0.06 37.88 -2.03
N THR A 143 -0.49 37.29 -3.09
CA THR A 143 -0.11 37.64 -4.46
C THR A 143 -1.39 37.80 -5.26
N LYS A 144 -1.55 39.02 -5.81
CA LYS A 144 -2.70 39.50 -6.59
C LYS A 144 -3.09 38.49 -7.67
N SER A 145 -4.28 37.91 -7.58
CA SER A 145 -4.87 37.07 -8.63
C SER A 145 -6.33 37.44 -8.93
N LYS A 146 -6.71 37.27 -10.20
CA LYS A 146 -8.00 37.63 -10.81
C LYS A 146 -9.17 36.89 -10.12
N GLN A 147 -10.38 37.48 -10.17
CA GLN A 147 -11.61 37.08 -9.47
C GLN A 147 -11.93 35.55 -9.47
N GLY A 148 -11.68 34.81 -10.57
CA GLY A 148 -11.91 33.36 -10.60
C GLY A 148 -10.91 32.51 -9.81
N ALA A 149 -9.75 33.08 -9.43
CA ALA A 149 -8.79 32.43 -8.57
C ALA A 149 -9.14 32.58 -7.08
N ALA A 150 -9.98 33.56 -6.71
CA ALA A 150 -10.40 33.76 -5.32
C ALA A 150 -11.39 32.67 -4.87
N GLU A 151 -12.36 32.31 -5.70
CA GLU A 151 -13.34 31.23 -5.43
C GLU A 151 -12.64 29.86 -5.32
N GLN A 152 -11.70 29.58 -6.22
CA GLN A 152 -10.88 28.37 -6.14
C GLN A 152 -10.01 28.33 -4.87
N GLN A 153 -9.44 29.47 -4.47
CA GLN A 153 -8.63 29.59 -3.26
C GLN A 153 -9.48 29.42 -2.00
N GLU A 154 -10.72 29.87 -2.00
CA GLU A 154 -11.68 29.71 -0.92
C GLU A 154 -12.11 28.23 -0.78
N LEU A 155 -12.39 27.54 -1.88
CA LEU A 155 -12.68 26.11 -1.89
C LEU A 155 -11.53 25.27 -1.30
N PHE A 156 -10.29 25.57 -1.69
CA PHE A 156 -9.09 24.89 -1.14
C PHE A 156 -8.75 25.31 0.30
N SER A 157 -9.33 26.37 0.83
CA SER A 157 -9.20 26.76 2.24
C SER A 157 -10.06 25.91 3.17
N LEU A 158 -11.25 25.50 2.70
CA LEU A 158 -12.21 24.71 3.48
C LEU A 158 -11.89 23.22 3.47
N TYR A 159 -11.35 22.70 2.38
CA TYR A 159 -11.09 21.29 2.20
C TYR A 159 -9.61 20.98 1.99
N ARG A 160 -9.20 19.81 2.46
CA ARG A 160 -7.94 19.17 2.10
C ARG A 160 -8.22 18.13 1.02
N TYR A 161 -7.59 18.29 -0.13
CA TYR A 161 -7.75 17.38 -1.26
C TYR A 161 -6.62 16.37 -1.35
N HIS A 162 -7.00 15.14 -1.69
CA HIS A 162 -6.10 14.04 -2.03
C HIS A 162 -6.52 13.51 -3.39
N ALA A 163 -5.66 13.61 -4.36
CA ALA A 163 -5.93 13.15 -5.72
C ALA A 163 -5.15 11.87 -6.03
N VAL A 164 -5.81 10.93 -6.68
CA VAL A 164 -5.25 9.64 -7.11
C VAL A 164 -5.50 9.49 -8.60
N PHE A 165 -4.44 9.26 -9.37
CA PHE A 165 -4.55 8.96 -10.79
C PHE A 165 -4.53 7.44 -10.99
N SER A 166 -5.53 6.91 -11.70
CA SER A 166 -5.77 5.47 -11.79
C SER A 166 -6.42 5.07 -13.12
N ASP A 167 -6.10 3.86 -13.57
CA ASP A 167 -6.84 3.15 -14.64
C ASP A 167 -7.55 1.90 -14.11
N SER A 168 -7.73 1.81 -12.80
CA SER A 168 -8.42 0.69 -12.15
C SER A 168 -9.86 0.55 -12.66
N PRO A 169 -10.33 -0.67 -12.95
CA PRO A 169 -11.72 -0.93 -13.36
C PRO A 169 -12.70 -0.96 -12.17
N LEU A 170 -12.22 -0.84 -10.94
CA LEU A 170 -13.04 -0.88 -9.74
C LEU A 170 -13.99 0.33 -9.68
N THR A 171 -15.11 0.20 -8.98
CA THR A 171 -16.00 1.34 -8.71
C THR A 171 -15.26 2.44 -7.96
N LEU A 172 -15.76 3.68 -7.98
CA LEU A 172 -15.14 4.82 -7.33
C LEU A 172 -14.79 4.54 -5.86
N VAL A 173 -15.76 4.04 -5.09
CA VAL A 173 -15.57 3.72 -3.66
C VAL A 173 -14.54 2.59 -3.46
N GLN A 174 -14.60 1.55 -4.29
CA GLN A 174 -13.65 0.44 -4.21
C GLN A 174 -12.23 0.87 -4.61
N ALA A 175 -12.10 1.69 -5.64
CA ALA A 175 -10.80 2.18 -6.12
C ALA A 175 -10.14 3.09 -5.07
N GLU A 176 -10.89 4.01 -4.44
CA GLU A 176 -10.40 4.85 -3.34
C GLU A 176 -9.98 4.00 -2.13
N LYS A 177 -10.85 3.09 -1.69
CA LYS A 177 -10.56 2.18 -0.56
C LYS A 177 -9.33 1.32 -0.85
N THR A 178 -9.21 0.78 -2.06
CA THR A 178 -8.07 -0.02 -2.48
C THR A 178 -6.79 0.81 -2.49
N HIS A 179 -6.85 2.04 -3.04
CA HIS A 179 -5.69 2.93 -3.02
C HIS A 179 -5.26 3.25 -1.60
N ARG A 180 -6.17 3.65 -0.73
CA ARG A 180 -5.89 3.98 0.68
C ARG A 180 -5.27 2.81 1.45
N GLY A 181 -5.64 1.57 1.12
CA GLY A 181 -5.04 0.37 1.67
C GLY A 181 -3.55 0.16 1.32
N HIS A 182 -2.91 1.03 0.51
CA HIS A 182 -1.47 0.93 0.22
C HIS A 182 -0.60 1.21 1.46
N ALA A 183 -1.11 1.89 2.47
CA ALA A 183 -0.42 2.14 3.74
C ALA A 183 0.06 0.86 4.46
N VAL A 184 -0.42 -0.32 4.07
CA VAL A 184 0.09 -1.61 4.57
C VAL A 184 1.61 -1.77 4.35
N ILE A 185 2.20 -1.12 3.33
CA ILE A 185 3.65 -1.15 3.10
C ILE A 185 4.44 -0.45 4.23
N GLU A 186 3.86 0.55 4.87
CA GLU A 186 4.46 1.21 6.03
C GLU A 186 4.58 0.26 7.21
N GLN A 187 3.58 -0.62 7.41
CA GLN A 187 3.62 -1.67 8.43
C GLN A 187 4.70 -2.72 8.12
N VAL A 188 4.87 -3.08 6.84
CA VAL A 188 5.96 -3.97 6.39
C VAL A 188 7.33 -3.34 6.70
N HIS A 189 7.50 -2.06 6.38
CA HIS A 189 8.75 -1.34 6.68
C HIS A 189 8.98 -1.22 8.19
N ALA A 190 7.95 -0.94 8.98
CA ALA A 190 8.05 -0.88 10.43
C ALA A 190 8.45 -2.24 11.01
N ASP A 191 7.82 -3.33 10.56
CA ASP A 191 8.12 -4.69 11.01
C ASP A 191 9.57 -5.11 10.66
N LEU A 192 10.03 -4.83 9.44
CA LEU A 192 11.42 -5.05 9.03
C LEU A 192 12.41 -4.23 9.87
N LYS A 193 12.12 -2.97 10.15
CA LYS A 193 12.95 -2.08 10.99
C LYS A 193 12.97 -2.51 12.45
N ASN A 194 11.90 -3.10 12.96
CA ASN A 194 11.84 -3.68 14.31
C ASN A 194 12.45 -5.09 14.39
N GLY A 195 12.94 -5.60 13.28
CA GLY A 195 13.52 -6.94 13.14
C GLY A 195 14.93 -6.90 12.51
N PRO A 196 15.16 -7.65 11.43
CA PRO A 196 16.50 -7.83 10.87
C PRO A 196 17.10 -6.58 10.23
N LEU A 197 16.30 -5.54 9.94
CA LEU A 197 16.78 -4.26 9.42
C LEU A 197 16.83 -3.15 10.46
N ALA A 198 16.79 -3.47 11.76
CA ALA A 198 16.99 -2.50 12.84
C ALA A 198 18.34 -1.77 12.71
N HIS A 199 19.34 -2.45 12.16
CA HIS A 199 20.65 -1.89 11.82
C HIS A 199 21.25 -2.61 10.61
N LEU A 200 22.20 -1.97 9.96
CA LEU A 200 23.00 -2.59 8.91
C LEU A 200 24.30 -3.15 9.52
N PRO A 201 24.60 -4.44 9.36
CA PRO A 201 25.67 -5.11 10.10
C PRO A 201 27.09 -4.77 9.61
N SER A 202 27.24 -4.06 8.49
CA SER A 202 28.54 -3.81 7.85
C SER A 202 28.69 -2.37 7.36
N GLY A 203 29.93 -1.90 7.26
CA GLY A 203 30.29 -0.68 6.53
C GLY A 203 30.31 -0.88 4.99
N SER A 204 30.29 -2.13 4.51
CA SER A 204 30.29 -2.45 3.08
C SER A 204 28.88 -2.42 2.49
N PHE A 205 28.73 -1.68 1.39
CA PHE A 205 27.44 -1.59 0.67
C PHE A 205 27.00 -2.95 0.13
N GLN A 206 27.94 -3.75 -0.40
CA GLN A 206 27.65 -5.07 -0.96
C GLN A 206 27.17 -6.04 0.13
N ALA A 207 27.86 -6.05 1.29
CA ALA A 207 27.45 -6.89 2.42
C ALA A 207 26.07 -6.50 2.94
N ASN A 208 25.78 -5.21 3.05
CA ASN A 208 24.47 -4.73 3.45
C ASN A 208 23.37 -5.03 2.39
N SER A 209 23.71 -5.04 1.11
CA SER A 209 22.79 -5.49 0.05
C SER A 209 22.45 -6.97 0.18
N ALA A 210 23.44 -7.83 0.45
CA ALA A 210 23.20 -9.24 0.72
C ALA A 210 22.35 -9.44 1.99
N TRP A 211 22.66 -8.70 3.05
CA TRP A 211 21.87 -8.71 4.29
C TRP A 211 20.40 -8.33 4.04
N LEU A 212 20.15 -7.29 3.25
CA LEU A 212 18.79 -6.87 2.88
C LEU A 212 18.02 -7.99 2.18
N VAL A 213 18.65 -8.70 1.24
CA VAL A 213 18.02 -9.82 0.53
C VAL A 213 17.68 -10.96 1.52
N MET A 214 18.60 -11.32 2.40
CA MET A 214 18.37 -12.34 3.43
C MET A 214 17.26 -11.94 4.39
N ALA A 215 17.23 -10.68 4.80
CA ALA A 215 16.17 -10.12 5.64
C ALA A 215 14.79 -10.18 4.96
N ALA A 216 14.72 -9.88 3.67
CA ALA A 216 13.48 -9.98 2.90
C ALA A 216 13.00 -11.43 2.74
N ILE A 217 13.92 -12.38 2.52
CA ILE A 217 13.60 -13.82 2.47
C ILE A 217 13.06 -14.28 3.82
N ALA A 218 13.76 -13.96 4.91
CA ALA A 218 13.33 -14.35 6.26
C ALA A 218 11.97 -13.74 6.62
N PHE A 219 11.74 -12.48 6.25
CA PHE A 219 10.46 -11.82 6.41
C PHE A 219 9.34 -12.58 5.67
N ASN A 220 9.54 -12.88 4.38
CA ASN A 220 8.54 -13.57 3.57
C ASN A 220 8.24 -14.97 4.09
N LEU A 221 9.27 -15.74 4.49
CA LEU A 221 9.08 -17.07 5.09
C LEU A 221 8.31 -16.99 6.42
N THR A 222 8.64 -16.03 7.27
CA THR A 222 7.93 -15.81 8.54
C THR A 222 6.46 -15.43 8.28
N ARG A 223 6.19 -14.57 7.29
CA ARG A 223 4.83 -14.22 6.89
C ARG A 223 4.05 -15.41 6.34
N ALA A 224 4.69 -16.24 5.50
CA ALA A 224 4.08 -17.46 4.97
C ALA A 224 3.72 -18.44 6.12
N ALA A 225 4.62 -18.65 7.06
CA ALA A 225 4.34 -19.46 8.25
C ALA A 225 3.14 -18.89 9.04
N GLY A 226 3.06 -17.59 9.23
CA GLY A 226 1.91 -16.95 9.88
C GLY A 226 0.61 -17.19 9.13
N CYS A 227 0.60 -17.11 7.80
CA CYS A 227 -0.58 -17.38 6.98
C CYS A 227 -1.05 -18.84 7.07
N LEU A 228 -0.12 -19.80 7.16
CA LEU A 228 -0.44 -21.21 7.31
C LEU A 228 -0.93 -21.55 8.73
N ALA A 229 -0.50 -20.79 9.74
CA ALA A 229 -0.79 -21.09 11.13
C ALA A 229 -2.20 -20.70 11.58
N SER A 230 -2.67 -19.50 11.28
CA SER A 230 -4.04 -19.04 11.61
C SER A 230 -4.36 -17.67 11.01
N ALA A 231 -5.65 -17.31 11.00
CA ALA A 231 -6.13 -15.98 10.59
C ALA A 231 -5.55 -14.83 11.45
N PHE A 232 -5.29 -15.08 12.74
CA PHE A 232 -4.61 -14.12 13.63
C PHE A 232 -3.15 -13.91 13.20
N HIS A 233 -2.38 -15.00 13.06
CA HIS A 233 -0.96 -14.93 12.70
C HIS A 233 -0.76 -14.42 11.27
N ALA A 234 -1.71 -14.63 10.38
CA ALA A 234 -1.71 -14.04 9.03
C ALA A 234 -1.66 -12.51 9.02
N ARG A 235 -2.07 -11.84 10.11
CA ARG A 235 -2.06 -10.38 10.26
C ARG A 235 -1.04 -9.89 11.28
N ALA A 236 -0.46 -10.79 12.06
CA ALA A 236 0.49 -10.46 13.13
C ALA A 236 1.83 -9.97 12.57
N THR A 237 2.59 -9.25 13.37
CA THR A 237 3.98 -8.89 13.03
C THR A 237 4.89 -10.11 13.03
N THR A 238 6.01 -10.04 12.33
CA THR A 238 7.01 -11.12 12.35
C THR A 238 7.57 -11.35 13.75
N GLY A 239 7.65 -10.30 14.58
CA GLY A 239 8.02 -10.40 15.99
C GLY A 239 7.04 -11.27 16.80
N THR A 240 5.74 -11.07 16.60
CA THR A 240 4.68 -11.88 17.23
C THR A 240 4.74 -13.33 16.76
N ILE A 241 4.85 -13.56 15.45
CA ILE A 241 4.97 -14.92 14.89
C ILE A 241 6.20 -15.64 15.47
N ARG A 242 7.34 -14.97 15.54
CA ARG A 242 8.55 -15.54 16.14
C ARG A 242 8.36 -15.91 17.60
N ALA A 243 7.78 -15.02 18.40
CA ALA A 243 7.58 -15.26 19.82
C ALA A 243 6.59 -16.40 20.09
N GLN A 244 5.56 -16.51 19.27
CA GLN A 244 4.45 -17.44 19.53
C GLN A 244 4.56 -18.79 18.81
N LEU A 245 5.23 -18.85 17.66
CA LEU A 245 5.30 -20.06 16.83
C LEU A 245 6.72 -20.59 16.61
N ILE A 246 7.74 -19.72 16.59
CA ILE A 246 9.12 -20.13 16.26
C ILE A 246 9.96 -20.32 17.52
N ASN A 247 9.93 -19.37 18.46
CA ASN A 247 10.71 -19.42 19.69
C ASN A 247 10.01 -20.26 20.78
N VAL A 248 9.41 -21.37 20.39
CA VAL A 248 8.72 -22.26 21.32
C VAL A 248 9.77 -23.17 21.98
N PRO A 249 9.84 -23.25 23.32
CA PRO A 249 10.74 -24.16 23.97
C PRO A 249 10.35 -25.60 23.66
N ALA A 250 11.33 -26.44 23.33
CA ALA A 250 11.07 -27.81 22.96
C ALA A 250 12.18 -28.72 23.47
N ARG A 251 11.83 -29.97 23.83
CA ARG A 251 12.78 -31.00 24.18
C ARG A 251 12.93 -32.00 23.04
N LEU A 252 14.13 -32.16 22.54
CA LEU A 252 14.47 -33.17 21.56
C LEU A 252 14.84 -34.48 22.24
N ALA A 253 14.11 -35.55 21.91
CA ALA A 253 14.42 -36.89 22.38
C ALA A 253 14.72 -37.83 21.18
N ARG A 254 15.60 -38.79 21.39
CA ARG A 254 15.89 -39.83 20.40
C ARG A 254 15.45 -41.18 20.98
N SER A 255 14.56 -41.87 20.27
CA SER A 255 14.13 -43.21 20.63
C SER A 255 14.09 -44.09 19.39
N ALA A 256 14.76 -45.23 19.41
CA ALA A 256 14.74 -46.27 18.35
C ALA A 256 14.83 -45.69 16.91
N ARG A 257 15.81 -44.88 16.60
CA ARG A 257 16.03 -44.19 15.29
C ARG A 257 15.05 -43.07 14.98
N LYS A 258 14.08 -42.80 15.86
CA LYS A 258 13.12 -41.67 15.69
C LYS A 258 13.60 -40.47 16.48
N LEU A 259 13.48 -39.31 15.85
CA LEU A 259 13.65 -38.03 16.50
C LEU A 259 12.28 -37.54 16.94
N ILE A 260 12.07 -37.28 18.22
CA ILE A 260 10.81 -36.86 18.79
C ILE A 260 10.98 -35.46 19.37
N LEU A 261 10.16 -34.54 18.92
CA LEU A 261 10.09 -33.18 19.43
C LEU A 261 8.93 -33.08 20.43
N HIS A 262 9.29 -32.86 21.71
CA HIS A 262 8.31 -32.64 22.75
C HIS A 262 8.07 -31.12 22.90
N LEU A 263 6.88 -30.66 22.58
CA LEU A 263 6.40 -29.29 22.75
C LEU A 263 5.68 -29.13 24.10
N PRO A 264 5.51 -27.91 24.62
CA PRO A 264 4.66 -27.65 25.77
C PRO A 264 3.23 -28.11 25.51
N THR A 265 2.56 -28.58 26.55
CA THR A 265 1.12 -28.91 26.52
C THR A 265 0.30 -27.73 27.01
N ASN A 266 -0.94 -27.58 26.51
CA ASN A 266 -1.88 -26.52 26.89
C ASN A 266 -1.33 -25.09 26.68
N TRP A 267 -0.48 -24.93 25.72
CA TRP A 267 0.04 -23.62 25.32
C TRP A 267 -0.96 -22.89 24.41
N PRO A 268 -1.18 -21.60 24.60
CA PRO A 268 -2.28 -20.87 23.90
C PRO A 268 -2.20 -20.94 22.36
N TRP A 269 -1.02 -21.13 21.80
CA TRP A 269 -0.78 -21.15 20.35
C TRP A 269 -0.58 -22.56 19.77
N GLU A 270 -0.78 -23.60 20.59
CA GLU A 270 -0.65 -25.01 20.17
C GLU A 270 -1.50 -25.34 18.94
N PRO A 271 -2.79 -24.92 18.85
CA PRO A 271 -3.59 -25.21 17.66
C PRO A 271 -3.04 -24.58 16.38
N ALA A 272 -2.55 -23.33 16.48
CA ALA A 272 -1.94 -22.63 15.35
C ALA A 272 -0.61 -23.25 14.91
N TRP A 273 0.18 -23.70 15.88
CA TRP A 273 1.43 -24.40 15.61
C TRP A 273 1.20 -25.75 14.95
N THR A 274 0.21 -26.53 15.43
CA THR A 274 -0.16 -27.83 14.86
C THR A 274 -0.65 -27.64 13.42
N GLN A 275 -1.52 -26.66 13.18
CA GLN A 275 -1.98 -26.34 11.83
C GLN A 275 -0.81 -25.98 10.89
N LEU A 276 0.15 -25.17 11.35
CA LEU A 276 1.34 -24.83 10.57
C LEU A 276 2.15 -26.09 10.25
N PHE A 277 2.36 -26.98 11.25
CA PHE A 277 3.14 -28.20 11.10
C PHE A 277 2.50 -29.14 10.08
N ASP A 278 1.20 -29.38 10.20
CA ASP A 278 0.45 -30.23 9.29
C ASP A 278 0.46 -29.66 7.86
N ALA A 279 0.22 -28.36 7.70
CA ALA A 279 0.23 -27.69 6.39
C ALA A 279 1.61 -27.73 5.70
N THR A 280 2.70 -27.87 6.45
CA THR A 280 4.06 -27.95 5.88
C THR A 280 4.49 -29.38 5.54
N LEU A 281 3.84 -30.38 6.13
CA LEU A 281 4.15 -31.82 5.89
C LEU A 281 3.24 -32.42 4.84
N GLU A 282 2.05 -31.88 4.60
CA GLU A 282 1.21 -32.31 3.51
C GLU A 282 1.82 -31.88 2.17
N PRO A 283 1.94 -32.79 1.19
CA PRO A 283 2.35 -32.40 -0.14
C PRO A 283 1.33 -31.37 -0.68
N PRO A 284 1.78 -30.36 -1.45
CA PRO A 284 0.86 -29.43 -2.05
C PRO A 284 -0.16 -30.21 -2.88
N ALA A 285 -1.45 -29.90 -2.68
CA ALA A 285 -2.51 -30.46 -3.49
C ALA A 285 -2.14 -30.26 -4.97
N THR A 286 -1.99 -31.34 -5.69
CA THR A 286 -1.76 -31.29 -7.15
C THR A 286 -2.97 -30.60 -7.76
N ALA A 287 -2.76 -29.40 -8.32
CA ALA A 287 -3.77 -28.64 -9.04
C ALA A 287 -4.14 -29.32 -10.34
#